data_e036d389b322a2f323e492820f88ceb0
#
_entry.id   e036d389b322a2f323e492820f88ceb0
#
_cell.length_a   1.000
_cell.length_b   1.000
_cell.length_c   1.000
_cell.angle_alpha   90.00
_cell.angle_beta   90.00
_cell.angle_gamma   90.00
#
_symmetry.space_group_name_H-M   'P 1'
#
loop_
_entity.id
_entity.type
_entity.pdbx_description
1 polymer ?
#
loop_
_entity_poly.entity_id
_entity_poly.type
_entity_poly.pdbx_seq_one_letter_code
_entity_poly.pdbx_strand_id
1 'polypeptide(L)'
;MTTALAQDTKLPKLSFVGFIHEGVPCRLENLDACIKFYVDVLGLKVLPRPKALDERAPGAWLGDADDTVQFHLIATPHEYLPGSTAPISATGRHTAWMVKDLDAFRARMKAHGVHYDEVTGLIGGSQLFIKDPEGHTWEFQEPPRPR
;
A
#
# COMPACT_ATOMS: atom_id res chain seq x y z
N MET A 1 -17.21 11.04 -24.91
CA MET A 1 -16.70 10.22 -26.03
C MET A 1 -15.34 9.69 -25.65
N THR A 2 -15.23 8.40 -25.39
CA THR A 2 -13.96 7.75 -25.04
C THR A 2 -13.27 7.38 -26.33
N THR A 3 -12.21 8.10 -26.70
CA THR A 3 -11.40 7.76 -27.87
C THR A 3 -10.63 6.48 -27.51
N ALA A 4 -11.03 5.35 -28.09
CA ALA A 4 -10.24 4.12 -27.99
C ALA A 4 -8.89 4.37 -28.67
N LEU A 5 -7.81 4.30 -27.92
CA LEU A 5 -6.46 4.34 -28.48
C LEU A 5 -6.29 3.11 -29.37
N ALA A 6 -5.97 3.34 -30.65
CA ALA A 6 -5.68 2.24 -31.58
C ALA A 6 -4.46 1.46 -31.07
N GLN A 7 -4.61 0.18 -30.83
CA GLN A 7 -3.48 -0.69 -30.47
C GLN A 7 -2.59 -0.87 -31.70
N ASP A 8 -1.29 -0.59 -31.54
CA ASP A 8 -0.30 -0.92 -32.56
C ASP A 8 -0.17 -2.46 -32.67
N THR A 9 -0.77 -3.03 -33.70
CA THR A 9 -0.78 -4.48 -33.93
C THR A 9 0.57 -5.05 -34.36
N LYS A 10 1.57 -4.19 -34.60
CA LYS A 10 2.91 -4.62 -35.06
C LYS A 10 3.84 -4.98 -33.87
N LEU A 11 3.52 -4.50 -32.67
CA LEU A 11 4.31 -4.81 -31.47
C LEU A 11 3.81 -6.09 -30.78
N PRO A 12 4.72 -6.89 -30.19
CA PRO A 12 4.34 -8.04 -29.39
C PRO A 12 3.46 -7.60 -28.21
N LYS A 13 2.40 -8.34 -27.94
CA LYS A 13 1.56 -8.11 -26.76
C LYS A 13 2.35 -8.47 -25.50
N LEU A 14 2.34 -7.58 -24.50
CA LEU A 14 2.87 -7.87 -23.18
C LEU A 14 1.88 -8.75 -22.40
N SER A 15 2.42 -9.76 -21.72
CA SER A 15 1.66 -10.59 -20.78
C SER A 15 2.18 -10.35 -19.36
N PHE A 16 1.31 -9.84 -18.50
CA PHE A 16 1.61 -9.70 -17.07
C PHE A 16 1.21 -11.00 -16.38
N VAL A 17 2.14 -11.60 -15.64
CA VAL A 17 1.92 -12.87 -14.95
C VAL A 17 1.66 -12.70 -13.45
N GLY A 18 1.87 -11.51 -12.89
CA GLY A 18 1.60 -11.20 -11.50
C GLY A 18 2.20 -9.87 -11.05
N PHE A 19 1.88 -9.54 -9.82
CA PHE A 19 2.46 -8.42 -9.08
C PHE A 19 3.47 -8.98 -8.07
N ILE A 20 4.64 -8.34 -7.92
CA ILE A 20 5.71 -8.85 -7.06
C ILE A 20 5.68 -8.16 -5.70
N HIS A 21 5.86 -6.84 -5.69
CA HIS A 21 5.89 -6.06 -4.45
C HIS A 21 5.57 -4.59 -4.70
N GLU A 22 5.22 -3.87 -3.67
CA GLU A 22 5.16 -2.41 -3.65
C GLU A 22 6.45 -1.86 -3.04
N GLY A 23 7.10 -0.96 -3.76
CA GLY A 23 8.22 -0.18 -3.23
C GLY A 23 7.68 1.07 -2.54
N VAL A 24 7.92 1.19 -1.24
CA VAL A 24 7.41 2.28 -0.40
C VAL A 24 8.60 3.12 0.09
N PRO A 25 8.83 4.29 -0.50
CA PRO A 25 9.89 5.16 -0.03
C PRO A 25 9.54 5.77 1.33
N CYS A 26 10.54 5.90 2.19
CA CYS A 26 10.41 6.60 3.47
C CYS A 26 11.68 7.41 3.76
N ARG A 27 11.60 8.40 4.65
CA ARG A 27 12.78 9.08 5.16
C ARG A 27 13.55 8.17 6.09
N LEU A 28 14.87 8.27 6.11
CA LEU A 28 15.70 7.42 6.96
C LEU A 28 15.35 7.61 8.45
N GLU A 29 15.11 8.85 8.86
CA GLU A 29 14.71 9.17 10.22
C GLU A 29 13.33 8.61 10.64
N ASN A 30 12.48 8.27 9.65
CA ASN A 30 11.14 7.71 9.87
C ASN A 30 11.08 6.20 9.60
N LEU A 31 12.18 5.56 9.22
CA LEU A 31 12.17 4.13 8.87
C LEU A 31 11.61 3.26 9.98
N ASP A 32 12.04 3.47 11.23
CA ASP A 32 11.56 2.69 12.37
C ASP A 32 10.07 2.93 12.65
N ALA A 33 9.60 4.18 12.50
CA ALA A 33 8.18 4.51 12.64
C ALA A 33 7.33 3.85 11.55
N CYS A 34 7.84 3.80 10.32
CA CYS A 34 7.19 3.10 9.21
C CYS A 34 7.14 1.58 9.46
N ILE A 35 8.27 0.96 9.84
CA ILE A 35 8.30 -0.47 10.17
C ILE A 35 7.26 -0.78 11.26
N LYS A 36 7.28 0.02 12.34
CA LYS A 36 6.33 -0.16 13.46
C LYS A 36 4.88 -0.02 12.99
N PHE A 37 4.57 0.94 12.13
CA PHE A 37 3.23 1.13 11.58
C PHE A 37 2.78 -0.13 10.80
N TYR A 38 3.59 -0.61 9.89
CA TYR A 38 3.22 -1.78 9.07
C TYR A 38 3.11 -3.07 9.89
N VAL A 39 3.96 -3.25 10.90
CA VAL A 39 3.92 -4.42 11.77
C VAL A 39 2.77 -4.33 12.77
N ASP A 40 2.67 -3.24 13.53
CA ASP A 40 1.71 -3.14 14.63
C ASP A 40 0.29 -2.85 14.12
N VAL A 41 0.16 -1.90 13.17
CA VAL A 41 -1.15 -1.46 12.69
C VAL A 41 -1.69 -2.41 11.62
N LEU A 42 -0.91 -2.75 10.60
CA LEU A 42 -1.36 -3.62 9.51
C LEU A 42 -1.14 -5.11 9.78
N GLY A 43 -0.35 -5.46 10.79
CA GLY A 43 -0.11 -6.86 11.17
C GLY A 43 0.83 -7.60 10.24
N LEU A 44 1.69 -6.86 9.52
CA LEU A 44 2.71 -7.47 8.67
C LEU A 44 3.87 -8.00 9.51
N LYS A 45 4.66 -8.89 8.94
CA LYS A 45 5.91 -9.39 9.53
C LYS A 45 7.13 -8.87 8.76
N VAL A 46 8.23 -8.68 9.45
CA VAL A 46 9.52 -8.37 8.81
C VAL A 46 10.05 -9.65 8.15
N LEU A 47 10.39 -9.56 6.87
CA LEU A 47 10.93 -10.64 6.07
C LEU A 47 12.45 -10.59 6.03
N PRO A 48 13.13 -11.75 5.82
CA PRO A 48 14.56 -11.77 5.57
C PRO A 48 14.94 -10.88 4.38
N ARG A 49 16.01 -10.08 4.54
CA ARG A 49 16.51 -9.17 3.51
C ARG A 49 17.99 -9.44 3.24
N PRO A 50 18.46 -9.42 1.97
CA PRO A 50 19.87 -9.58 1.67
C PRO A 50 20.72 -8.47 2.32
N LYS A 51 21.73 -8.87 3.10
CA LYS A 51 22.62 -7.92 3.81
C LYS A 51 23.30 -6.90 2.90
N ALA A 52 23.62 -7.29 1.66
CA ALA A 52 24.22 -6.38 0.69
C ALA A 52 23.32 -5.18 0.33
N LEU A 53 22.03 -5.24 0.61
CA LEU A 53 21.12 -4.11 0.42
C LEU A 53 21.16 -3.12 1.58
N ASP A 54 21.51 -3.56 2.79
CA ASP A 54 21.48 -2.69 3.98
C ASP A 54 22.51 -1.55 3.88
N GLU A 55 23.64 -1.81 3.24
CA GLU A 55 24.68 -0.81 3.03
C GLU A 55 24.32 0.21 1.92
N ARG A 56 23.54 -0.21 0.93
CA ARG A 56 23.21 0.61 -0.25
C ARG A 56 21.90 1.38 -0.11
N ALA A 57 20.92 0.76 0.52
CA ALA A 57 19.59 1.30 0.67
C ALA A 57 18.98 0.76 1.98
N PRO A 58 19.20 1.44 3.11
CA PRO A 58 18.54 1.06 4.36
C PRO A 58 17.04 0.91 4.16
N GLY A 59 16.44 -0.08 4.80
CA GLY A 59 15.01 -0.35 4.60
C GLY A 59 14.59 -1.67 5.24
N ALA A 60 13.37 -2.10 4.96
CA ALA A 60 12.84 -3.37 5.44
C ALA A 60 11.97 -4.04 4.38
N TRP A 61 11.98 -5.34 4.34
CA TRP A 61 10.98 -6.11 3.60
C TRP A 61 9.92 -6.59 4.58
N LEU A 62 8.67 -6.40 4.20
CA LEU A 62 7.50 -6.70 5.01
C LEU A 62 6.55 -7.57 4.19
N GLY A 63 5.89 -8.50 4.85
CA GLY A 63 4.92 -9.38 4.20
C GLY A 63 3.81 -9.80 5.14
N ASP A 64 2.74 -10.34 4.56
CA ASP A 64 1.66 -10.95 5.33
C ASP A 64 2.04 -12.34 5.86
N ALA A 65 1.15 -12.96 6.63
CA ALA A 65 1.39 -14.28 7.22
C ALA A 65 1.59 -15.39 6.17
N ASP A 66 0.98 -15.24 5.02
CA ASP A 66 0.94 -16.26 3.96
C ASP A 66 1.92 -15.95 2.81
N ASP A 67 2.74 -14.91 2.95
CA ASP A 67 3.69 -14.41 1.95
C ASP A 67 3.03 -14.05 0.59
N THR A 68 1.76 -13.64 0.61
CA THR A 68 0.99 -13.29 -0.59
C THR A 68 1.18 -11.85 -1.02
N VAL A 69 1.57 -10.97 -0.09
CA VAL A 69 1.90 -9.57 -0.36
C VAL A 69 3.25 -9.22 0.21
N GLN A 70 3.98 -8.39 -0.50
CA GLN A 70 5.26 -7.87 -0.05
C GLN A 70 5.33 -6.36 -0.23
N PHE A 71 5.88 -5.68 0.79
CA PHE A 71 6.23 -4.28 0.77
C PHE A 71 7.73 -4.13 1.00
N HIS A 72 8.38 -3.33 0.22
CA HIS A 72 9.78 -2.99 0.41
C HIS A 72 9.86 -1.54 0.86
N LEU A 73 10.03 -1.31 2.17
CA LEU A 73 10.39 0.02 2.67
C LEU A 73 11.81 0.34 2.22
N ILE A 74 11.98 1.50 1.61
CA ILE A 74 13.25 1.95 1.05
C ILE A 74 13.54 3.33 1.61
N ALA A 75 14.55 3.43 2.50
CA ALA A 75 14.98 4.72 3.00
C ALA A 75 15.63 5.54 1.87
N THR A 76 15.10 6.72 1.65
CA THR A 76 15.52 7.61 0.56
C THR A 76 15.61 9.06 1.03
N PRO A 77 16.61 9.83 0.59
CA PRO A 77 16.76 11.25 0.96
C PRO A 77 15.83 12.14 0.12
N HIS A 78 14.48 12.00 0.23
CA HIS A 78 13.69 12.71 -0.76
C HIS A 78 12.52 13.55 -0.35
N GLU A 79 12.47 14.66 -1.08
CA GLU A 79 11.44 15.66 -1.19
C GLU A 79 10.11 15.21 -1.83
N TYR A 80 10.04 14.03 -2.44
CA TYR A 80 8.84 13.52 -3.14
C TYR A 80 7.83 12.78 -2.25
N LEU A 81 8.10 12.71 -0.96
CA LEU A 81 7.18 12.06 -0.02
C LEU A 81 6.03 13.01 0.31
N PRO A 82 4.77 12.54 0.27
CA PRO A 82 3.61 13.41 0.47
C PRO A 82 3.55 14.05 1.85
N GLY A 83 4.18 13.43 2.85
CA GLY A 83 4.15 13.88 4.24
C GLY A 83 2.87 13.48 4.97
N SER A 84 3.00 13.21 6.26
CA SER A 84 1.90 12.69 7.09
C SER A 84 0.74 13.66 7.27
N THR A 85 0.96 14.97 7.06
CA THR A 85 -0.07 16.01 7.19
C THR A 85 -0.90 16.22 5.93
N ALA A 86 -0.49 15.66 4.78
CA ALA A 86 -1.30 15.77 3.58
C ALA A 86 -2.65 15.05 3.78
N PRO A 87 -3.78 15.59 3.29
CA PRO A 87 -5.07 14.94 3.45
C PRO A 87 -5.13 13.59 2.75
N ILE A 88 -5.95 12.67 3.24
CA ILE A 88 -6.28 11.44 2.52
C ILE A 88 -6.97 11.82 1.20
N SER A 89 -6.58 11.19 0.11
CA SER A 89 -7.18 11.44 -1.21
C SER A 89 -7.49 10.13 -1.91
N ALA A 90 -8.76 9.81 -2.01
CA ALA A 90 -9.25 8.64 -2.76
C ALA A 90 -9.02 8.77 -4.28
N THR A 91 -8.81 9.99 -4.78
CA THR A 91 -8.57 10.26 -6.20
C THR A 91 -7.10 10.50 -6.54
N GLY A 92 -6.24 10.58 -5.52
CA GLY A 92 -4.79 10.67 -5.68
C GLY A 92 -4.16 9.30 -5.94
N ARG A 93 -2.83 9.30 -6.05
CA ARG A 93 -2.10 8.03 -6.15
C ARG A 93 -2.25 7.24 -4.85
N HIS A 94 -2.68 6.00 -4.95
CA HIS A 94 -2.84 5.07 -3.84
C HIS A 94 -2.63 3.64 -4.34
N THR A 95 -2.43 2.72 -3.40
CA THR A 95 -2.40 1.28 -3.66
C THR A 95 -3.58 0.64 -2.95
N ALA A 96 -4.34 -0.18 -3.68
CA ALA A 96 -5.54 -0.84 -3.17
C ALA A 96 -5.27 -2.31 -2.83
N TRP A 97 -5.73 -2.72 -1.65
CA TRP A 97 -5.60 -4.07 -1.13
C TRP A 97 -6.97 -4.68 -0.84
N MET A 98 -7.10 -5.97 -1.12
CA MET A 98 -8.25 -6.74 -0.69
C MET A 98 -7.99 -7.31 0.70
N VAL A 99 -8.94 -7.09 1.62
CA VAL A 99 -8.96 -7.67 2.96
C VAL A 99 -10.20 -8.55 3.12
N LYS A 100 -10.11 -9.58 3.95
CA LYS A 100 -11.22 -10.52 4.16
C LYS A 100 -12.38 -9.91 4.95
N ASP A 101 -12.07 -8.96 5.83
CA ASP A 101 -13.02 -8.43 6.82
C ASP A 101 -12.72 -6.95 7.11
N LEU A 102 -13.56 -6.06 6.58
CA LEU A 102 -13.42 -4.61 6.82
C LEU A 102 -13.85 -4.21 8.23
N ASP A 103 -14.70 -4.96 8.92
CA ASP A 103 -15.07 -4.64 10.30
C ASP A 103 -13.93 -4.91 11.25
N ALA A 104 -13.22 -6.02 11.05
CA ALA A 104 -11.97 -6.29 11.76
C ALA A 104 -10.91 -5.21 11.48
N PHE A 105 -10.83 -4.73 10.24
CA PHE A 105 -9.92 -3.64 9.87
C PHE A 105 -10.30 -2.34 10.59
N ARG A 106 -11.59 -1.94 10.62
CA ARG A 106 -12.06 -0.74 11.34
C ARG A 106 -11.74 -0.81 12.84
N ALA A 107 -11.99 -1.98 13.45
CA ALA A 107 -11.69 -2.20 14.86
C ALA A 107 -10.19 -2.03 15.15
N ARG A 108 -9.34 -2.51 14.26
CA ARG A 108 -7.89 -2.39 14.37
C ARG A 108 -7.42 -0.95 14.22
N MET A 109 -7.92 -0.20 13.24
CA MET A 109 -7.60 1.23 13.08
C MET A 109 -7.99 2.01 14.33
N LYS A 110 -9.18 1.76 14.87
CA LYS A 110 -9.64 2.38 16.12
C LYS A 110 -8.72 2.05 17.30
N ALA A 111 -8.32 0.79 17.44
CA ALA A 111 -7.45 0.35 18.53
C ALA A 111 -6.06 1.02 18.50
N HIS A 112 -5.55 1.33 17.30
CA HIS A 112 -4.27 2.00 17.10
C HIS A 112 -4.38 3.53 16.95
N GLY A 113 -5.59 4.10 17.02
CA GLY A 113 -5.82 5.54 16.85
C GLY A 113 -5.50 6.04 15.44
N VAL A 114 -5.57 5.17 14.44
CA VAL A 114 -5.33 5.52 13.04
C VAL A 114 -6.62 6.06 12.43
N HIS A 115 -6.55 7.27 11.89
CA HIS A 115 -7.65 7.87 11.15
C HIS A 115 -7.82 7.18 9.80
N TYR A 116 -9.06 6.99 9.37
CA TYR A 116 -9.40 6.54 8.02
C TYR A 116 -10.59 7.30 7.45
N ASP A 117 -10.59 7.48 6.13
CA ASP A 117 -11.76 7.92 5.39
C ASP A 117 -12.49 6.72 4.79
N GLU A 118 -13.81 6.77 4.74
CA GLU A 118 -14.62 5.70 4.16
C GLU A 118 -15.50 6.24 3.04
N VAL A 119 -15.43 5.56 1.89
CA VAL A 119 -16.28 5.81 0.73
C VAL A 119 -17.15 4.59 0.51
N THR A 120 -18.48 4.79 0.43
CA THR A 120 -19.45 3.70 0.24
C THR A 120 -20.23 3.85 -1.05
N GLY A 121 -20.63 2.74 -1.65
CA GLY A 121 -21.59 2.69 -2.75
C GLY A 121 -21.07 2.94 -4.15
N LEU A 122 -19.79 3.31 -4.34
CA LEU A 122 -19.26 3.56 -5.69
C LEU A 122 -18.96 2.27 -6.46
N ILE A 123 -18.50 1.23 -5.77
CA ILE A 123 -18.08 -0.04 -6.37
C ILE A 123 -18.80 -1.26 -5.77
N GLY A 124 -19.94 -1.05 -5.15
CA GLY A 124 -20.75 -2.14 -4.56
C GLY A 124 -20.34 -2.57 -3.15
N GLY A 125 -19.51 -1.78 -2.47
CA GLY A 125 -19.05 -2.02 -1.10
C GLY A 125 -18.45 -0.76 -0.48
N SER A 126 -17.74 -0.92 0.63
CA SER A 126 -16.96 0.13 1.28
C SER A 126 -15.51 0.08 0.85
N GLN A 127 -14.91 1.25 0.71
CA GLN A 127 -13.47 1.46 0.52
C GLN A 127 -12.97 2.28 1.70
N LEU A 128 -11.95 1.80 2.38
CA LEU A 128 -11.32 2.50 3.50
C LEU A 128 -9.93 2.99 3.06
N PHE A 129 -9.65 4.25 3.36
CA PHE A 129 -8.38 4.89 3.01
C PHE A 129 -7.67 5.33 4.27
N ILE A 130 -6.40 4.99 4.39
CA ILE A 130 -5.52 5.43 5.48
C ILE A 130 -4.24 6.03 4.93
N LYS A 131 -3.46 6.67 5.81
CA LYS A 131 -2.09 7.09 5.51
C LYS A 131 -1.10 6.38 6.40
N ASP A 132 0.05 6.04 5.82
CA ASP A 132 1.22 5.65 6.58
C ASP A 132 1.95 6.88 7.16
N PRO A 133 2.99 6.70 8.00
CA PRO A 133 3.72 7.83 8.59
C PRO A 133 4.38 8.78 7.58
N GLU A 134 4.64 8.34 6.37
CA GLU A 134 5.19 9.18 5.29
C GLU A 134 4.11 9.82 4.40
N GLY A 135 2.84 9.49 4.65
CA GLY A 135 1.70 10.06 3.94
C GLY A 135 1.29 9.32 2.68
N HIS A 136 1.78 8.10 2.46
CA HIS A 136 1.28 7.25 1.38
C HIS A 136 -0.16 6.86 1.66
N THR A 137 -1.01 6.96 0.66
CA THR A 137 -2.41 6.57 0.77
C THR A 137 -2.57 5.09 0.42
N TRP A 138 -3.21 4.36 1.31
CA TRP A 138 -3.57 2.95 1.17
C TRP A 138 -5.07 2.81 1.15
N GLU A 139 -5.59 2.06 0.18
CA GLU A 139 -6.99 1.69 0.09
C GLU A 139 -7.17 0.24 0.53
N PHE A 140 -8.25 -0.03 1.26
CA PHE A 140 -8.64 -1.39 1.65
C PHE A 140 -10.11 -1.61 1.32
N GLN A 141 -10.41 -2.75 0.69
CA GLN A 141 -11.75 -3.15 0.32
C GLN A 141 -11.93 -4.67 0.47
N GLU A 142 -13.15 -5.12 0.63
CA GLU A 142 -13.48 -6.54 0.51
C GLU A 142 -13.52 -6.97 -0.96
N PRO A 143 -13.29 -8.29 -1.24
CA PRO A 143 -13.50 -8.80 -2.59
C PRO A 143 -14.92 -8.48 -3.08
N PRO A 144 -15.10 -8.20 -4.38
CA PRO A 144 -16.43 -8.00 -4.94
C PRO A 144 -17.31 -9.21 -4.62
N ARG A 145 -18.53 -8.96 -4.14
CA ARG A 145 -19.48 -10.06 -3.93
C ARG A 145 -19.78 -10.71 -5.28
N PRO A 146 -19.86 -12.04 -5.36
CA PRO A 146 -20.31 -12.72 -6.56
C PRO A 146 -21.66 -12.16 -6.99
N ARG A 147 -21.81 -11.85 -8.28
CA ARG A 147 -23.07 -11.41 -8.87
C ARG A 147 -24.02 -12.59 -9.03
#